data_d5a62ad8a158f1404889376316151e39
#
_entry.id   d5a62ad8a158f1404889376316151e39
#
_cell.length_a   1.000
_cell.length_b   1.000
_cell.length_c   1.000
_cell.angle_alpha   90.00
_cell.angle_beta   90.00
_cell.angle_gamma   90.00
#
_symmetry.space_group_name_H-M   'P 1'
#
loop_
_entity.id
_entity.type
_entity.pdbx_description
1 polymer ?
#
loop_
_entity_poly.entity_id
_entity_poly.type
_entity_poly.pdbx_seq_one_letter_code
_entity_poly.pdbx_strand_id
1 'polypeptide(L)'
;KTQLIIDLCGNFRISKDTYYRWKKSYDKDGLYGLRMKAFGVKRTKLKEGQCKYILSLIRFNPDCRDTRIWEYLVDEFPNSIVSGTTVARFIRQWKKENPDVFEWLRNPDAWKNKYALAFGSQSEKAHHFLHYVELDSTPADLMCNDGKRYTIIGGIDIFSRKVKCYVSPSSSGMGVASLIRSIMTDWGVPENFVRDNGKDYVCNQINLAFETLGVNAITLPPFSPEKKPHIERFFRTMAMCLFEETSGYVGHNVADRKAIESRRTFAQRMMKQGDNPIRLNLTPEDLQDLINRWLENKYHQREHTGIRTTPENKAAQSTALIRMLEDERALDILLLPCGARTVQSYGIGYESGKYQSPLFAGWVGKRVNVRRDIDNAGLLYVFDMQHNFICTAVDESINEMSSPEYVKARKDQKIILREKVNAIAVLTESPMERQLRKAKGGKKLISLNRTTVHSTRALEEAQNAALERKGIQSPRYKTVAEQMNGGESFDPDFDDSDPLAFMENLNIVNR
;
A
#
# COMPACT_ATOMS: atom_id res chain seq x y z
N LYS A 1 67.70 17.12 -44.99
CA LYS A 1 66.66 16.11 -44.59
C LYS A 1 66.21 16.28 -43.13
N THR A 2 67.10 16.47 -42.16
CA THR A 2 66.78 16.59 -40.74
C THR A 2 65.95 17.84 -40.45
N GLN A 3 66.28 18.99 -41.06
CA GLN A 3 65.50 20.22 -40.88
C GLN A 3 64.11 20.11 -41.44
N LEU A 4 63.90 19.49 -42.59
CA LEU A 4 62.62 19.24 -43.18
C LEU A 4 61.70 18.37 -42.30
N ILE A 5 62.27 17.39 -41.60
CA ILE A 5 61.55 16.53 -40.65
C ILE A 5 61.15 17.33 -39.38
N ILE A 6 61.99 18.26 -38.94
CA ILE A 6 61.71 19.13 -37.80
C ILE A 6 60.52 20.05 -38.15
N ASP A 7 60.54 20.65 -39.34
CA ASP A 7 59.50 21.55 -39.81
C ASP A 7 58.17 20.83 -40.02
N LEU A 8 58.22 19.62 -40.60
CA LEU A 8 57.03 18.75 -40.73
C LEU A 8 56.46 18.37 -39.36
N CYS A 9 57.29 17.97 -38.42
CA CYS A 9 56.82 17.62 -37.05
C CYS A 9 56.21 18.82 -36.35
N GLY A 10 56.78 20.03 -36.56
CA GLY A 10 56.21 21.27 -36.00
C GLY A 10 54.85 21.60 -36.60
N ASN A 11 54.72 21.56 -37.92
CA ASN A 11 53.47 21.86 -38.64
C ASN A 11 52.34 20.91 -38.24
N PHE A 12 52.62 19.64 -38.03
CA PHE A 12 51.58 18.64 -37.62
C PHE A 12 51.51 18.41 -36.08
N ARG A 13 52.25 19.18 -35.30
CA ARG A 13 52.30 19.06 -33.82
C ARG A 13 52.59 17.63 -33.33
N ILE A 14 53.50 16.92 -34.02
CA ILE A 14 53.92 15.56 -33.64
C ILE A 14 55.40 15.55 -33.19
N SER A 15 55.75 14.62 -32.28
CA SER A 15 57.14 14.43 -31.89
C SER A 15 57.94 13.74 -33.01
N LYS A 16 59.25 14.00 -33.07
CA LYS A 16 60.16 13.30 -33.97
C LYS A 16 60.09 11.78 -33.82
N ASP A 17 59.95 11.28 -32.56
CA ASP A 17 59.80 9.86 -32.26
C ASP A 17 58.52 9.27 -32.86
N THR A 18 57.43 10.05 -32.86
CA THR A 18 56.18 9.65 -33.50
C THR A 18 56.34 9.54 -35.01
N TYR A 19 57.04 10.52 -35.64
CA TYR A 19 57.34 10.48 -37.06
C TYR A 19 58.17 9.25 -37.44
N TYR A 20 59.29 8.98 -36.74
CA TYR A 20 60.12 7.82 -37.01
C TYR A 20 59.43 6.49 -36.75
N ARG A 21 58.57 6.42 -35.76
CA ARG A 21 57.73 5.25 -35.51
C ARG A 21 56.77 5.00 -36.66
N TRP A 22 56.10 6.04 -37.12
CA TRP A 22 55.20 5.94 -38.26
C TRP A 22 55.92 5.61 -39.54
N LYS A 23 57.06 6.21 -39.78
CA LYS A 23 57.92 5.90 -40.93
C LYS A 23 58.36 4.43 -40.94
N LYS A 24 58.80 3.92 -39.80
CA LYS A 24 59.18 2.51 -39.66
C LYS A 24 58.00 1.57 -39.91
N SER A 25 56.79 1.92 -39.47
CA SER A 25 55.58 1.15 -39.74
C SER A 25 55.18 1.22 -41.21
N TYR A 26 55.35 2.37 -41.84
CA TYR A 26 55.08 2.56 -43.28
C TYR A 26 56.09 1.80 -44.16
N ASP A 27 57.36 1.88 -43.81
CA ASP A 27 58.43 1.18 -44.52
C ASP A 27 58.27 -0.35 -44.47
N LYS A 28 57.60 -0.85 -43.41
CA LYS A 28 57.35 -2.27 -43.20
C LYS A 28 56.08 -2.77 -43.91
N ASP A 29 54.96 -2.07 -43.73
CA ASP A 29 53.60 -2.57 -44.08
C ASP A 29 52.86 -1.57 -44.99
N GLY A 30 53.53 -0.55 -45.57
CA GLY A 30 52.95 0.49 -46.42
C GLY A 30 51.86 1.29 -45.65
N LEU A 31 50.86 1.76 -46.39
CA LEU A 31 49.73 2.49 -45.80
C LEU A 31 48.99 1.68 -44.73
N TYR A 32 49.04 0.36 -44.82
CA TYR A 32 48.43 -0.52 -43.83
C TYR A 32 49.11 -0.42 -42.43
N GLY A 33 50.43 -0.19 -42.41
CA GLY A 33 51.19 0.02 -41.18
C GLY A 33 50.87 1.32 -40.46
N LEU A 34 50.33 2.33 -41.19
CA LEU A 34 49.89 3.60 -40.65
C LEU A 34 48.44 3.54 -40.13
N ARG A 35 47.67 2.51 -40.51
CA ARG A 35 46.34 2.34 -40.03
C ARG A 35 46.37 2.23 -38.49
N MET A 36 45.59 3.07 -37.80
CA MET A 36 45.39 2.89 -36.37
C MET A 36 45.09 1.40 -36.15
N LYS A 37 45.99 0.69 -35.45
CA LYS A 37 45.67 -0.66 -35.00
C LYS A 37 44.38 -0.51 -34.27
N ALA A 38 43.29 -1.01 -34.86
CA ALA A 38 41.97 -0.98 -34.24
C ALA A 38 42.22 -1.36 -32.78
N PHE A 39 41.74 -0.52 -31.87
CA PHE A 39 41.88 -0.84 -30.46
C PHE A 39 41.27 -2.22 -30.34
N GLY A 40 42.17 -3.23 -30.26
CA GLY A 40 41.74 -4.61 -30.23
C GLY A 40 40.73 -4.71 -29.11
N VAL A 41 39.69 -5.48 -29.31
CA VAL A 41 38.71 -5.79 -28.28
C VAL A 41 39.46 -5.88 -26.98
N LYS A 42 39.28 -4.91 -26.07
CA LYS A 42 40.07 -4.83 -24.84
C LYS A 42 39.78 -6.13 -24.10
N ARG A 43 40.72 -7.10 -24.23
CA ARG A 43 40.59 -8.38 -23.52
C ARG A 43 40.47 -8.05 -22.04
N THR A 44 39.34 -8.38 -21.45
CA THR A 44 39.14 -8.20 -20.02
C THR A 44 40.25 -9.01 -19.33
N LYS A 45 40.92 -8.42 -18.36
CA LYS A 45 41.92 -9.15 -17.54
C LYS A 45 41.25 -10.19 -16.64
N LEU A 46 39.90 -10.20 -16.58
CA LEU A 46 39.10 -11.13 -15.82
C LEU A 46 38.97 -12.45 -16.60
N LYS A 47 39.15 -13.56 -15.92
CA LYS A 47 38.88 -14.91 -16.43
C LYS A 47 37.40 -15.18 -16.37
N GLU A 48 36.93 -16.11 -17.18
CA GLU A 48 35.50 -16.47 -17.24
C GLU A 48 34.91 -16.85 -15.88
N GLY A 49 35.61 -17.66 -15.08
CA GLY A 49 35.18 -18.03 -13.72
C GLY A 49 35.07 -16.84 -12.79
N GLN A 50 35.95 -15.87 -12.90
CA GLN A 50 35.89 -14.63 -12.11
C GLN A 50 34.69 -13.77 -12.53
N CYS A 51 34.40 -13.67 -13.82
CA CYS A 51 33.20 -12.98 -14.30
C CYS A 51 31.92 -13.63 -13.79
N LYS A 52 31.82 -14.95 -13.87
CA LYS A 52 30.66 -15.68 -13.33
C LYS A 52 30.49 -15.47 -11.82
N TYR A 53 31.57 -15.47 -11.07
CA TYR A 53 31.55 -15.22 -9.64
C TYR A 53 31.09 -13.81 -9.30
N ILE A 54 31.59 -12.79 -10.00
CA ILE A 54 31.12 -11.40 -9.84
C ILE A 54 29.62 -11.30 -10.12
N LEU A 55 29.13 -11.93 -11.18
CA LEU A 55 27.70 -11.92 -11.51
C LEU A 55 26.85 -12.66 -10.48
N SER A 56 27.36 -13.73 -9.88
CA SER A 56 26.65 -14.42 -8.78
C SER A 56 26.52 -13.53 -7.54
N LEU A 57 27.54 -12.75 -7.21
CA LEU A 57 27.47 -11.77 -6.11
C LEU A 57 26.49 -10.64 -6.40
N ILE A 58 26.44 -10.13 -7.63
CA ILE A 58 25.45 -9.13 -8.07
C ILE A 58 24.03 -9.72 -7.99
N ARG A 59 23.84 -10.97 -8.37
CA ARG A 59 22.56 -11.65 -8.25
C ARG A 59 22.10 -11.76 -6.80
N PHE A 60 23.03 -12.07 -5.90
CA PHE A 60 22.74 -12.22 -4.47
C PHE A 60 22.45 -10.86 -3.81
N ASN A 61 23.24 -9.83 -4.12
CA ASN A 61 23.05 -8.46 -3.63
C ASN A 61 23.38 -7.43 -4.72
N PRO A 62 22.38 -6.97 -5.48
CA PRO A 62 22.57 -6.02 -6.59
C PRO A 62 23.13 -4.66 -6.17
N ASP A 63 22.90 -4.24 -4.93
CA ASP A 63 23.38 -2.96 -4.37
C ASP A 63 24.73 -3.09 -3.62
N CYS A 64 25.38 -4.27 -3.72
CA CYS A 64 26.69 -4.47 -3.14
C CYS A 64 27.73 -3.52 -3.75
N ARG A 65 28.56 -2.93 -2.89
CA ARG A 65 29.63 -2.02 -3.33
C ARG A 65 30.69 -2.76 -4.16
N ASP A 66 31.16 -2.15 -5.23
CA ASP A 66 32.17 -2.72 -6.13
C ASP A 66 33.47 -3.14 -5.37
N THR A 67 33.83 -2.38 -4.33
CA THR A 67 35.01 -2.70 -3.46
C THR A 67 34.79 -4.00 -2.70
N ARG A 68 33.59 -4.24 -2.20
CA ARG A 68 33.24 -5.46 -1.48
C ARG A 68 33.21 -6.69 -2.39
N ILE A 69 32.68 -6.52 -3.60
CA ILE A 69 32.71 -7.56 -4.64
C ILE A 69 34.17 -7.92 -4.99
N TRP A 70 35.06 -6.91 -5.07
CA TRP A 70 36.48 -7.14 -5.30
C TRP A 70 37.14 -7.90 -4.14
N GLU A 71 36.86 -7.57 -2.88
CA GLU A 71 37.34 -8.29 -1.70
C GLU A 71 36.98 -9.78 -1.78
N TYR A 72 35.69 -10.09 -1.98
CA TYR A 72 35.24 -11.47 -2.15
C TYR A 72 35.89 -12.18 -3.34
N LEU A 73 36.14 -11.46 -4.42
CA LEU A 73 36.84 -12.04 -5.59
C LEU A 73 38.30 -12.39 -5.28
N VAL A 74 39.01 -11.57 -4.49
CA VAL A 74 40.37 -11.83 -4.05
C VAL A 74 40.43 -13.04 -3.14
N ASP A 75 39.50 -13.16 -2.23
CA ASP A 75 39.37 -14.30 -1.31
C ASP A 75 39.13 -15.63 -2.06
N GLU A 76 38.28 -15.62 -3.06
CA GLU A 76 37.91 -16.81 -3.84
C GLU A 76 38.99 -17.19 -4.85
N PHE A 77 39.74 -16.21 -5.41
CA PHE A 77 40.77 -16.42 -6.44
C PHE A 77 42.12 -15.86 -6.03
N PRO A 78 42.75 -16.33 -4.93
CA PRO A 78 44.00 -15.76 -4.41
C PRO A 78 45.16 -15.84 -5.39
N ASN A 79 45.19 -16.85 -6.28
CA ASN A 79 46.22 -17.05 -7.29
C ASN A 79 46.02 -16.24 -8.58
N SER A 80 44.96 -15.46 -8.68
CA SER A 80 44.60 -14.69 -9.88
C SER A 80 44.04 -13.33 -9.52
N ILE A 81 44.79 -12.54 -8.77
CA ILE A 81 44.37 -11.23 -8.26
C ILE A 81 44.25 -10.23 -9.42
N VAL A 82 43.12 -9.58 -9.49
CA VAL A 82 42.81 -8.51 -10.44
C VAL A 82 42.58 -7.23 -9.66
N SER A 83 42.95 -6.07 -10.23
CA SER A 83 42.75 -4.79 -9.55
C SER A 83 41.26 -4.45 -9.38
N GLY A 84 40.87 -3.83 -8.24
CA GLY A 84 39.53 -3.39 -7.97
C GLY A 84 38.94 -2.48 -9.07
N THR A 85 39.83 -1.66 -9.70
CA THR A 85 39.42 -0.82 -10.84
C THR A 85 38.97 -1.63 -12.06
N THR A 86 39.58 -2.80 -12.29
CA THR A 86 39.17 -3.70 -13.38
C THR A 86 37.81 -4.33 -13.10
N VAL A 87 37.57 -4.74 -11.85
CA VAL A 87 36.30 -5.29 -11.39
C VAL A 87 35.21 -4.23 -11.50
N ALA A 88 35.42 -3.02 -10.97
CA ALA A 88 34.46 -1.92 -11.05
C ALA A 88 34.13 -1.54 -12.51
N ARG A 89 35.15 -1.57 -13.42
CA ARG A 89 34.92 -1.32 -14.84
C ARG A 89 34.06 -2.42 -15.48
N PHE A 90 34.33 -3.68 -15.14
CA PHE A 90 33.49 -4.80 -15.61
C PHE A 90 32.04 -4.68 -15.12
N ILE A 91 31.82 -4.42 -13.84
CA ILE A 91 30.49 -4.25 -13.25
C ILE A 91 29.73 -3.11 -13.94
N ARG A 92 30.38 -1.96 -14.11
CA ARG A 92 29.79 -0.80 -14.79
C ARG A 92 29.43 -1.11 -16.24
N GLN A 93 30.30 -1.81 -16.96
CA GLN A 93 30.05 -2.19 -18.34
C GLN A 93 28.90 -3.18 -18.43
N TRP A 94 28.90 -4.20 -17.58
CA TRP A 94 27.82 -5.20 -17.54
C TRP A 94 26.47 -4.56 -17.21
N LYS A 95 26.40 -3.67 -16.21
CA LYS A 95 25.18 -2.92 -15.88
C LYS A 95 24.67 -2.06 -17.04
N LYS A 96 25.58 -1.52 -17.85
CA LYS A 96 25.25 -0.75 -19.05
C LYS A 96 24.73 -1.64 -20.19
N GLU A 97 25.26 -2.82 -20.34
CA GLU A 97 24.88 -3.79 -21.38
C GLU A 97 23.60 -4.56 -21.03
N ASN A 98 23.31 -4.73 -19.73
CA ASN A 98 22.20 -5.50 -19.22
C ASN A 98 21.36 -4.69 -18.21
N PRO A 99 20.83 -3.53 -18.59
CA PRO A 99 20.12 -2.66 -17.66
C PRO A 99 18.77 -3.26 -17.20
N ASP A 100 18.14 -4.04 -18.05
CA ASP A 100 16.90 -4.75 -17.80
C ASP A 100 17.10 -5.87 -16.77
N VAL A 101 18.14 -6.69 -16.95
CA VAL A 101 18.48 -7.77 -16.00
C VAL A 101 18.87 -7.18 -14.65
N PHE A 102 19.67 -6.10 -14.64
CA PHE A 102 20.07 -5.44 -13.39
C PHE A 102 18.86 -4.85 -12.64
N GLU A 103 17.94 -4.19 -13.36
CA GLU A 103 16.71 -3.67 -12.76
C GLU A 103 15.82 -4.80 -12.18
N TRP A 104 15.71 -5.92 -12.90
CA TRP A 104 14.99 -7.09 -12.40
C TRP A 104 15.58 -7.64 -11.10
N LEU A 105 16.91 -7.77 -11.04
CA LEU A 105 17.59 -8.27 -9.84
C LEU A 105 17.43 -7.32 -8.65
N ARG A 106 17.38 -6.01 -8.92
CA ARG A 106 17.29 -4.97 -7.90
C ARG A 106 15.86 -4.74 -7.42
N ASN A 107 14.94 -4.60 -8.35
CA ASN A 107 13.53 -4.30 -8.08
C ASN A 107 12.65 -4.85 -9.21
N PRO A 108 12.10 -6.06 -9.05
CA PRO A 108 11.22 -6.69 -10.04
C PRO A 108 9.99 -5.84 -10.41
N ASP A 109 9.47 -5.06 -9.46
CA ASP A 109 8.30 -4.22 -9.73
C ASP A 109 8.68 -2.99 -10.58
N ALA A 110 9.84 -2.38 -10.31
CA ALA A 110 10.37 -1.32 -11.16
C ALA A 110 10.67 -1.84 -12.58
N TRP A 111 11.16 -3.07 -12.70
CA TRP A 111 11.37 -3.72 -13.98
C TRP A 111 10.05 -3.89 -14.76
N LYS A 112 8.97 -4.38 -14.10
CA LYS A 112 7.67 -4.50 -14.73
C LYS A 112 7.19 -3.17 -15.30
N ASN A 113 7.32 -2.10 -14.53
CA ASN A 113 6.89 -0.77 -14.96
C ASN A 113 7.70 -0.20 -16.13
N LYS A 114 8.96 -0.63 -16.30
CA LYS A 114 9.89 -0.06 -17.26
C LYS A 114 10.10 -0.91 -18.51
N TYR A 115 10.11 -2.22 -18.36
CA TYR A 115 10.51 -3.16 -19.42
C TYR A 115 9.42 -4.17 -19.80
N ALA A 116 8.41 -4.40 -18.95
CA ALA A 116 7.33 -5.32 -19.31
C ALA A 116 6.52 -4.75 -20.48
N LEU A 117 6.22 -5.61 -21.43
CA LEU A 117 5.40 -5.21 -22.59
C LEU A 117 3.96 -5.00 -22.12
N ALA A 118 3.45 -3.81 -22.35
CA ALA A 118 2.05 -3.47 -22.13
C ALA A 118 1.28 -3.72 -23.44
N PHE A 119 0.43 -4.74 -23.47
CA PHE A 119 -0.40 -5.05 -24.62
C PHE A 119 -1.82 -4.50 -24.44
N GLY A 120 -2.30 -3.85 -25.47
CA GLY A 120 -3.66 -3.30 -25.55
C GLY A 120 -3.85 -1.97 -24.84
N SER A 121 -4.92 -1.28 -25.19
CA SER A 121 -5.35 -0.04 -24.54
C SER A 121 -6.61 -0.32 -23.73
N GLN A 122 -6.60 -0.03 -22.43
CA GLN A 122 -7.83 -0.11 -21.61
C GLN A 122 -8.90 0.87 -22.14
N SER A 123 -8.46 1.96 -22.78
CA SER A 123 -9.37 2.95 -23.38
C SER A 123 -10.24 2.37 -24.50
N GLU A 124 -9.75 1.36 -25.24
CA GLU A 124 -10.49 0.74 -26.33
C GLU A 124 -11.63 -0.16 -25.86
N LYS A 125 -11.60 -0.56 -24.60
CA LYS A 125 -12.65 -1.40 -23.99
C LYS A 125 -13.89 -0.60 -23.61
N ALA A 126 -13.73 0.70 -23.34
CA ALA A 126 -14.82 1.55 -22.89
C ALA A 126 -15.47 2.25 -24.10
N HIS A 127 -16.68 1.86 -24.43
CA HIS A 127 -17.39 2.35 -25.62
C HIS A 127 -18.35 3.50 -25.34
N HIS A 128 -18.80 3.65 -24.09
CA HIS A 128 -19.73 4.69 -23.65
C HIS A 128 -19.51 5.05 -22.18
N PHE A 129 -20.12 6.13 -21.74
CA PHE A 129 -20.08 6.58 -20.34
C PHE A 129 -20.67 5.53 -19.40
N LEU A 130 -19.98 5.28 -18.28
CA LEU A 130 -20.30 4.25 -17.28
C LEU A 130 -20.19 2.79 -17.76
N HIS A 131 -19.51 2.54 -18.91
CA HIS A 131 -19.21 1.17 -19.29
C HIS A 131 -18.19 0.53 -18.33
N TYR A 132 -17.09 1.23 -18.02
CA TYR A 132 -16.08 0.80 -17.05
C TYR A 132 -15.68 1.95 -16.15
N VAL A 133 -15.73 1.72 -14.83
CA VAL A 133 -15.23 2.65 -13.80
C VAL A 133 -14.09 1.98 -13.04
N GLU A 134 -12.88 2.56 -13.11
CA GLU A 134 -11.73 2.12 -12.30
C GLU A 134 -11.84 2.73 -10.90
N LEU A 135 -11.67 1.89 -9.87
CA LEU A 135 -11.60 2.29 -8.46
C LEU A 135 -10.19 2.11 -7.92
N ASP A 136 -9.71 3.09 -7.17
CA ASP A 136 -8.43 3.03 -6.47
C ASP A 136 -8.39 4.01 -5.30
N SER A 137 -7.38 3.87 -4.43
CA SER A 137 -7.18 4.78 -3.31
C SER A 137 -5.71 5.19 -3.18
N THR A 138 -5.51 6.43 -2.77
CA THR A 138 -4.19 6.98 -2.48
C THR A 138 -4.22 7.78 -1.18
N PRO A 139 -3.17 7.74 -0.35
CA PRO A 139 -3.05 8.67 0.76
C PRO A 139 -2.94 10.11 0.23
N ALA A 140 -3.70 11.04 0.79
CA ALA A 140 -3.56 12.46 0.47
C ALA A 140 -2.13 12.94 0.77
N ASP A 141 -1.53 13.70 -0.14
CA ASP A 141 -0.21 14.30 0.09
C ASP A 141 -0.30 15.61 0.90
N LEU A 142 -1.37 15.75 1.67
CA LEU A 142 -1.68 16.86 2.56
C LEU A 142 -1.93 16.34 3.98
N MET A 143 -1.58 17.17 4.97
CA MET A 143 -1.99 16.96 6.36
C MET A 143 -3.15 17.90 6.70
N CYS A 144 -4.16 17.35 7.37
CA CYS A 144 -5.27 18.14 7.91
C CYS A 144 -4.92 18.77 9.28
N ASN A 145 -5.79 19.64 9.77
CA ASN A 145 -5.62 20.37 11.03
C ASN A 145 -5.49 19.46 12.27
N ASP A 146 -6.01 18.25 12.20
CA ASP A 146 -5.87 17.21 13.23
C ASP A 146 -4.51 16.46 13.18
N GLY A 147 -3.62 16.85 12.27
CA GLY A 147 -2.30 16.26 12.09
C GLY A 147 -2.32 14.90 11.41
N LYS A 148 -3.45 14.46 10.82
CA LYS A 148 -3.57 13.18 10.12
C LYS A 148 -3.55 13.35 8.62
N ARG A 149 -3.09 12.30 7.94
CA ARG A 149 -3.24 12.11 6.50
C ARG A 149 -4.49 11.30 6.24
N TYR A 150 -5.35 11.84 5.39
CA TYR A 150 -6.55 11.14 4.94
C TYR A 150 -6.27 10.34 3.69
N THR A 151 -7.11 9.36 3.42
CA THR A 151 -7.05 8.57 2.19
C THR A 151 -8.09 9.11 1.21
N ILE A 152 -7.69 9.31 -0.03
CA ILE A 152 -8.57 9.69 -1.12
C ILE A 152 -8.91 8.43 -1.89
N ILE A 153 -10.19 8.10 -1.92
CA ILE A 153 -10.73 7.00 -2.71
C ILE A 153 -11.29 7.63 -3.98
N GLY A 154 -10.84 7.17 -5.14
CA GLY A 154 -11.21 7.74 -6.44
C GLY A 154 -11.88 6.71 -7.35
N GLY A 155 -12.81 7.19 -8.16
CA GLY A 155 -13.43 6.45 -9.23
C GLY A 155 -13.36 7.23 -10.53
N ILE A 156 -12.81 6.65 -11.59
CA ILE A 156 -12.71 7.26 -12.91
C ILE A 156 -13.46 6.44 -13.96
N ASP A 157 -14.32 7.09 -14.68
CA ASP A 157 -14.92 6.51 -15.88
C ASP A 157 -13.89 6.44 -17.03
N ILE A 158 -13.66 5.24 -17.57
CA ILE A 158 -12.63 5.03 -18.58
C ILE A 158 -12.96 5.72 -19.92
N PHE A 159 -14.23 5.85 -20.29
CA PHE A 159 -14.63 6.48 -21.53
C PHE A 159 -14.45 8.00 -21.52
N SER A 160 -15.02 8.65 -20.52
CA SER A 160 -15.06 10.11 -20.43
C SER A 160 -13.88 10.72 -19.68
N ARG A 161 -13.22 9.95 -18.80
CA ARG A 161 -12.25 10.45 -17.81
C ARG A 161 -12.88 11.30 -16.70
N LYS A 162 -14.21 11.31 -16.55
CA LYS A 162 -14.85 11.92 -15.38
C LYS A 162 -14.41 11.19 -14.12
N VAL A 163 -14.20 11.93 -13.07
CA VAL A 163 -13.70 11.42 -11.79
C VAL A 163 -14.61 11.86 -10.65
N LYS A 164 -14.79 10.97 -9.70
CA LYS A 164 -15.27 11.30 -8.35
C LYS A 164 -14.28 10.85 -7.31
N CYS A 165 -14.19 11.61 -6.23
CA CYS A 165 -13.32 11.31 -5.10
C CYS A 165 -14.10 11.40 -3.79
N TYR A 166 -13.71 10.55 -2.83
CA TYR A 166 -14.21 10.58 -1.46
C TYR A 166 -13.02 10.57 -0.49
N VAL A 167 -13.02 11.53 0.45
CA VAL A 167 -11.99 11.67 1.48
C VAL A 167 -12.40 10.84 2.69
N SER A 168 -11.57 9.88 3.06
CA SER A 168 -11.82 8.96 4.18
C SER A 168 -10.67 8.98 5.18
N PRO A 169 -10.90 8.78 6.48
CA PRO A 169 -9.83 8.66 7.47
C PRO A 169 -8.81 7.55 7.18
N SER A 170 -9.27 6.49 6.51
CA SER A 170 -8.43 5.36 6.07
C SER A 170 -9.06 4.70 4.85
N SER A 171 -8.29 3.89 4.12
CA SER A 171 -8.89 2.95 3.17
C SER A 171 -9.80 2.00 3.96
N SER A 172 -11.07 1.98 3.64
CA SER A 172 -12.07 1.15 4.33
C SER A 172 -13.23 0.84 3.40
N GLY A 173 -13.90 -0.30 3.61
CA GLY A 173 -15.09 -0.68 2.85
C GLY A 173 -16.21 0.36 2.90
N MET A 174 -16.36 1.09 4.00
CA MET A 174 -17.31 2.20 4.12
C MET A 174 -16.92 3.38 3.22
N GLY A 175 -15.65 3.77 3.18
CA GLY A 175 -15.19 4.84 2.29
C GLY A 175 -15.40 4.49 0.82
N VAL A 176 -15.11 3.24 0.44
CA VAL A 176 -15.37 2.73 -0.92
C VAL A 176 -16.89 2.73 -1.22
N ALA A 177 -17.71 2.30 -0.27
CA ALA A 177 -19.17 2.32 -0.40
C ALA A 177 -19.70 3.76 -0.58
N SER A 178 -19.18 4.73 0.17
CA SER A 178 -19.55 6.15 0.02
C SER A 178 -19.20 6.70 -1.36
N LEU A 179 -18.03 6.36 -1.90
CA LEU A 179 -17.65 6.73 -3.27
C LEU A 179 -18.61 6.09 -4.29
N ILE A 180 -18.87 4.77 -4.18
CA ILE A 180 -19.76 4.05 -5.08
C ILE A 180 -21.16 4.66 -5.03
N ARG A 181 -21.65 4.98 -3.83
CA ARG A 181 -22.92 5.70 -3.66
C ARG A 181 -22.94 7.00 -4.46
N SER A 182 -21.95 7.85 -4.27
CA SER A 182 -21.84 9.14 -4.97
C SER A 182 -21.78 8.98 -6.49
N ILE A 183 -21.08 7.96 -6.99
CA ILE A 183 -21.04 7.66 -8.43
C ILE A 183 -22.43 7.25 -8.92
N MET A 184 -23.08 6.32 -8.23
CA MET A 184 -24.34 5.77 -8.68
C MET A 184 -25.50 6.76 -8.58
N THR A 185 -25.50 7.65 -7.56
CA THR A 185 -26.55 8.68 -7.40
C THR A 185 -26.39 9.81 -8.42
N ASP A 186 -25.14 10.29 -8.64
CA ASP A 186 -24.92 11.47 -9.47
C ASP A 186 -24.75 11.16 -10.96
N TRP A 187 -24.20 9.98 -11.28
CA TRP A 187 -23.90 9.61 -12.67
C TRP A 187 -24.83 8.50 -13.19
N GLY A 188 -25.27 7.61 -12.31
CA GLY A 188 -26.01 6.40 -12.63
C GLY A 188 -25.20 5.13 -12.35
N VAL A 189 -25.80 3.98 -12.57
CA VAL A 189 -25.26 2.66 -12.26
C VAL A 189 -24.32 2.20 -13.38
N PRO A 190 -23.00 2.05 -13.13
CA PRO A 190 -22.04 1.54 -14.12
C PRO A 190 -22.33 0.07 -14.47
N GLU A 191 -21.88 -0.35 -15.64
CA GLU A 191 -21.95 -1.77 -16.04
C GLU A 191 -20.84 -2.58 -15.34
N ASN A 192 -19.62 -2.01 -15.26
CA ASN A 192 -18.46 -2.70 -14.73
C ASN A 192 -17.68 -1.78 -13.79
N PHE A 193 -17.34 -2.29 -12.60
CA PHE A 193 -16.33 -1.71 -11.74
C PHE A 193 -15.04 -2.53 -11.81
N VAL A 194 -13.91 -1.85 -12.08
CA VAL A 194 -12.57 -2.43 -12.05
C VAL A 194 -11.91 -2.04 -10.72
N ARG A 195 -11.54 -3.02 -9.92
CA ARG A 195 -11.02 -2.82 -8.56
C ARG A 195 -9.84 -3.74 -8.26
N ASP A 196 -9.05 -3.38 -7.25
CA ASP A 196 -8.02 -4.26 -6.69
C ASP A 196 -8.62 -5.36 -5.83
N ASN A 197 -7.80 -6.37 -5.55
CA ASN A 197 -8.13 -7.45 -4.62
C ASN A 197 -7.91 -7.06 -3.14
N GLY A 198 -7.98 -5.77 -2.82
CA GLY A 198 -7.91 -5.27 -1.45
C GLY A 198 -9.16 -5.62 -0.66
N LYS A 199 -9.00 -5.97 0.62
CA LYS A 199 -10.14 -6.31 1.51
C LYS A 199 -11.22 -5.23 1.54
N ASP A 200 -10.83 -3.96 1.41
CA ASP A 200 -11.72 -2.81 1.41
C ASP A 200 -12.61 -2.74 0.16
N TYR A 201 -12.10 -3.24 -0.97
CA TYR A 201 -12.81 -3.25 -2.25
C TYR A 201 -13.62 -4.52 -2.47
N VAL A 202 -13.24 -5.64 -1.84
CA VAL A 202 -13.86 -6.96 -2.02
C VAL A 202 -14.69 -7.36 -0.81
N CYS A 203 -15.15 -6.40 -0.01
CA CYS A 203 -15.99 -6.69 1.14
C CYS A 203 -17.39 -7.18 0.72
N ASN A 204 -17.98 -8.01 1.57
CA ASN A 204 -19.27 -8.67 1.29
C ASN A 204 -20.40 -7.69 0.93
N GLN A 205 -20.44 -6.52 1.58
CA GLN A 205 -21.45 -5.50 1.33
C GLN A 205 -21.40 -4.95 -0.10
N ILE A 206 -20.20 -4.66 -0.62
CA ILE A 206 -20.02 -4.14 -1.97
C ILE A 206 -20.33 -5.21 -3.01
N ASN A 207 -19.84 -6.44 -2.80
CA ASN A 207 -20.15 -7.56 -3.70
C ASN A 207 -21.66 -7.77 -3.84
N LEU A 208 -22.33 -7.76 -2.72
CA LEU A 208 -23.76 -7.96 -2.67
C LEU A 208 -24.55 -6.82 -3.35
N ALA A 209 -24.13 -5.57 -3.12
CA ALA A 209 -24.73 -4.43 -3.80
C ALA A 209 -24.55 -4.56 -5.33
N PHE A 210 -23.39 -4.99 -5.79
CA PHE A 210 -23.13 -5.19 -7.21
C PHE A 210 -23.97 -6.34 -7.80
N GLU A 211 -24.08 -7.48 -7.11
CA GLU A 211 -24.93 -8.59 -7.54
C GLU A 211 -26.40 -8.16 -7.65
N THR A 212 -26.90 -7.45 -6.63
CA THR A 212 -28.31 -6.99 -6.60
C THR A 212 -28.60 -5.98 -7.71
N LEU A 213 -27.64 -5.09 -8.01
CA LEU A 213 -27.77 -4.08 -9.05
C LEU A 213 -27.36 -4.57 -10.46
N GLY A 214 -26.94 -5.82 -10.59
CA GLY A 214 -26.49 -6.39 -11.87
C GLY A 214 -25.25 -5.67 -12.40
N VAL A 215 -24.31 -5.31 -11.52
CA VAL A 215 -23.03 -4.67 -11.83
C VAL A 215 -21.91 -5.71 -11.82
N ASN A 216 -21.09 -5.75 -12.86
CA ASN A 216 -19.96 -6.65 -12.91
C ASN A 216 -18.78 -6.07 -12.10
N ALA A 217 -18.25 -6.84 -11.16
CA ALA A 217 -17.05 -6.49 -10.41
C ALA A 217 -15.84 -7.22 -10.99
N ILE A 218 -14.97 -6.50 -11.66
CA ILE A 218 -13.72 -7.01 -12.23
C ILE A 218 -12.61 -6.80 -11.21
N THR A 219 -12.25 -7.87 -10.49
CA THR A 219 -11.15 -7.84 -9.54
C THR A 219 -9.85 -8.17 -10.25
N LEU A 220 -8.87 -7.27 -10.16
CA LEU A 220 -7.58 -7.43 -10.80
C LEU A 220 -6.67 -8.34 -9.99
N PRO A 221 -5.77 -9.11 -10.66
CA PRO A 221 -4.74 -9.86 -9.96
C PRO A 221 -3.83 -8.92 -9.14
N PRO A 222 -3.30 -9.40 -8.00
CA PRO A 222 -2.34 -8.63 -7.22
C PRO A 222 -1.14 -8.17 -8.06
N PHE A 223 -0.58 -7.00 -7.75
CA PHE A 223 0.63 -6.46 -8.40
C PHE A 223 0.52 -6.27 -9.92
N SER A 224 -0.62 -5.80 -10.40
CA SER A 224 -0.85 -5.50 -11.81
C SER A 224 -1.23 -4.03 -12.04
N PRO A 225 -0.31 -3.06 -11.74
CA PRO A 225 -0.60 -1.62 -11.87
C PRO A 225 -0.93 -1.23 -13.31
N GLU A 226 -0.36 -1.92 -14.30
CA GLU A 226 -0.63 -1.68 -15.72
C GLU A 226 -2.11 -1.80 -16.11
N LYS A 227 -2.94 -2.37 -15.24
CA LYS A 227 -4.38 -2.61 -15.52
C LYS A 227 -5.30 -1.49 -15.03
N LYS A 228 -4.77 -0.49 -14.28
CA LYS A 228 -5.51 0.72 -13.86
C LYS A 228 -4.78 2.03 -14.22
N PRO A 229 -4.35 2.20 -15.46
CA PRO A 229 -3.50 3.32 -15.85
C PRO A 229 -4.20 4.68 -15.75
N HIS A 230 -5.54 4.70 -15.81
CA HIS A 230 -6.29 5.94 -15.84
C HIS A 230 -6.42 6.58 -14.48
N ILE A 231 -6.80 5.79 -13.46
CA ILE A 231 -6.93 6.30 -12.10
C ILE A 231 -5.55 6.65 -11.50
N GLU A 232 -4.50 5.86 -11.78
CA GLU A 232 -3.14 6.18 -11.34
C GLU A 232 -2.62 7.49 -11.94
N ARG A 233 -2.85 7.70 -13.24
CA ARG A 233 -2.50 8.96 -13.91
C ARG A 233 -3.29 10.13 -13.35
N PHE A 234 -4.56 9.93 -13.04
CA PHE A 234 -5.39 10.93 -12.37
C PHE A 234 -4.82 11.33 -11.02
N PHE A 235 -4.49 10.39 -10.15
CA PHE A 235 -3.91 10.70 -8.84
C PHE A 235 -2.58 11.47 -8.95
N ARG A 236 -1.73 11.11 -9.91
CA ARG A 236 -0.52 11.89 -10.20
C ARG A 236 -0.87 13.32 -10.61
N THR A 237 -1.85 13.51 -11.49
CA THR A 237 -2.29 14.84 -11.93
C THR A 237 -2.83 15.66 -10.75
N MET A 238 -3.63 15.05 -9.88
CA MET A 238 -4.16 15.68 -8.68
C MET A 238 -3.04 16.11 -7.72
N ALA A 239 -2.06 15.24 -7.48
CA ALA A 239 -0.91 15.57 -6.64
C ALA A 239 -0.16 16.79 -7.17
N MET A 240 0.17 16.82 -8.46
CA MET A 240 0.94 17.89 -9.10
C MET A 240 0.15 19.21 -9.26
N CYS A 241 -1.14 19.13 -9.59
CA CYS A 241 -1.94 20.32 -9.95
C CYS A 241 -2.80 20.85 -8.82
N LEU A 242 -2.96 20.13 -7.72
CA LEU A 242 -3.77 20.56 -6.59
C LEU A 242 -2.97 20.59 -5.28
N PHE A 243 -2.28 19.49 -4.95
CA PHE A 243 -1.67 19.38 -3.63
C PHE A 243 -0.36 20.12 -3.50
N GLU A 244 0.48 20.17 -4.53
CA GLU A 244 1.76 20.90 -4.50
C GLU A 244 1.56 22.41 -4.27
N GLU A 245 0.44 22.95 -4.72
CA GLU A 245 0.07 24.36 -4.56
C GLU A 245 -0.65 24.66 -3.24
N THR A 246 -1.00 23.62 -2.46
CA THR A 246 -1.81 23.76 -1.25
C THR A 246 -0.93 23.79 0.00
N SER A 247 -1.25 24.69 0.94
CA SER A 247 -0.58 24.72 2.24
C SER A 247 -0.81 23.40 2.99
N GLY A 248 0.26 22.84 3.57
CA GLY A 248 0.18 21.52 4.22
C GLY A 248 0.69 20.36 3.37
N TYR A 249 1.16 20.63 2.16
CA TYR A 249 1.78 19.62 1.31
C TYR A 249 2.96 18.92 2.00
N VAL A 250 2.97 17.60 1.96
CA VAL A 250 3.96 16.74 2.65
C VAL A 250 4.91 16.02 1.69
N GLY A 251 4.68 16.11 0.38
CA GLY A 251 5.44 15.40 -0.65
C GLY A 251 4.87 14.01 -0.97
N HIS A 252 4.85 13.67 -2.26
CA HIS A 252 4.27 12.43 -2.75
C HIS A 252 5.25 11.24 -2.70
N ASN A 253 6.55 11.48 -2.54
CA ASN A 253 7.54 10.42 -2.39
C ASN A 253 8.42 10.61 -1.13
N VAL A 254 9.19 9.57 -0.77
CA VAL A 254 10.03 9.58 0.43
C VAL A 254 11.14 10.65 0.36
N ALA A 255 11.67 10.93 -0.83
CA ALA A 255 12.73 11.92 -1.01
C ALA A 255 12.18 13.35 -0.80
N ASP A 256 11.01 13.65 -1.38
CA ASP A 256 10.34 14.94 -1.21
C ASP A 256 9.94 15.17 0.24
N ARG A 257 9.39 14.14 0.91
CA ARG A 257 9.06 14.22 2.35
C ARG A 257 10.27 14.56 3.19
N LYS A 258 11.39 13.87 3.00
CA LYS A 258 12.64 14.17 3.72
C LYS A 258 13.13 15.58 3.45
N ALA A 259 13.03 16.07 2.21
CA ALA A 259 13.42 17.42 1.85
C ALA A 259 12.52 18.47 2.55
N ILE A 260 11.22 18.25 2.57
CA ILE A 260 10.24 19.12 3.25
C ILE A 260 10.45 19.10 4.77
N GLU A 261 10.61 17.91 5.35
CA GLU A 261 10.87 17.73 6.79
C GLU A 261 12.19 18.42 7.22
N SER A 262 13.24 18.31 6.41
CA SER A 262 14.51 18.98 6.70
C SER A 262 14.37 20.50 6.67
N ARG A 263 13.61 21.06 5.72
CA ARG A 263 13.31 22.50 5.65
C ARG A 263 12.47 22.97 6.84
N ARG A 264 11.44 22.17 7.24
CA ARG A 264 10.62 22.45 8.42
C ARG A 264 11.45 22.46 9.71
N THR A 265 12.30 21.44 9.90
CA THR A 265 13.18 21.35 11.07
C THR A 265 14.16 22.53 11.13
N PHE A 266 14.69 22.98 9.98
CA PHE A 266 15.53 24.16 9.89
C PHE A 266 14.74 25.43 10.22
N ALA A 267 13.54 25.62 9.64
CA ALA A 267 12.69 26.74 9.92
C ALA A 267 12.26 26.80 11.40
N GLN A 268 11.92 25.67 12.01
CA GLN A 268 11.60 25.57 13.45
C GLN A 268 12.77 25.95 14.36
N ARG A 269 14.02 25.64 13.96
CA ARG A 269 15.22 26.06 14.72
C ARG A 269 15.49 27.56 14.63
N MET A 270 15.11 28.18 13.50
CA MET A 270 15.32 29.62 13.27
C MET A 270 14.21 30.50 13.90
N MET A 271 13.05 29.91 14.20
CA MET A 271 11.94 30.62 14.83
C MET A 271 11.99 30.47 16.35
N LYS A 272 11.82 31.56 17.08
CA LYS A 272 11.65 31.53 18.53
C LYS A 272 10.40 30.76 18.90
N GLN A 273 10.50 29.90 19.95
CA GLN A 273 9.40 29.16 20.52
C GLN A 273 8.12 30.00 20.61
N GLY A 274 7.09 29.65 19.88
CA GLY A 274 5.76 30.27 19.93
C GLY A 274 5.03 30.42 18.61
N ASP A 275 5.72 30.63 17.51
CA ASP A 275 5.09 30.77 16.20
C ASP A 275 5.18 29.45 15.42
N ASN A 276 4.07 28.75 15.35
CA ASN A 276 3.93 27.60 14.46
C ASN A 276 3.70 28.15 13.03
N PRO A 277 4.70 28.15 12.14
CA PRO A 277 4.62 28.87 10.86
C PRO A 277 3.65 28.23 9.85
N ILE A 278 3.10 27.07 10.17
CA ILE A 278 2.15 26.35 9.31
C ILE A 278 0.98 25.89 10.19
N ARG A 279 0.04 26.80 10.44
CA ARG A 279 -1.29 26.41 10.89
C ARG A 279 -1.99 25.77 9.71
N LEU A 280 -2.09 24.45 9.74
CA LEU A 280 -2.94 23.68 8.85
C LEU A 280 -4.39 23.94 9.29
N ASN A 281 -5.10 24.79 8.59
CA ASN A 281 -6.51 25.09 8.87
C ASN A 281 -7.45 24.20 8.05
N LEU A 282 -6.91 23.24 7.28
CA LEU A 282 -7.68 22.39 6.39
C LEU A 282 -8.34 21.27 7.18
N THR A 283 -9.66 21.28 7.27
CA THR A 283 -10.41 20.15 7.80
C THR A 283 -10.56 19.03 6.73
N PRO A 284 -10.93 17.82 7.10
CA PRO A 284 -11.24 16.78 6.10
C PRO A 284 -12.36 17.16 5.15
N GLU A 285 -13.36 17.88 5.64
CA GLU A 285 -14.47 18.40 4.87
C GLU A 285 -14.00 19.47 3.88
N ASP A 286 -13.14 20.40 4.32
CA ASP A 286 -12.52 21.39 3.43
C ASP A 286 -11.68 20.72 2.33
N LEU A 287 -10.98 19.63 2.67
CA LEU A 287 -10.23 18.84 1.69
C LEU A 287 -11.15 18.20 0.66
N GLN A 288 -12.29 17.65 1.08
CA GLN A 288 -13.29 17.10 0.17
C GLN A 288 -13.85 18.18 -0.76
N ASP A 289 -14.19 19.34 -0.22
CA ASP A 289 -14.69 20.48 -0.99
C ASP A 289 -13.66 21.04 -1.95
N LEU A 290 -12.41 21.11 -1.54
CA LEU A 290 -11.30 21.54 -2.39
C LEU A 290 -11.13 20.62 -3.60
N ILE A 291 -11.16 19.30 -3.37
CA ILE A 291 -11.08 18.30 -4.43
C ILE A 291 -12.29 18.42 -5.37
N ASN A 292 -13.50 18.50 -4.83
CA ASN A 292 -14.72 18.60 -5.63
C ASN A 292 -14.71 19.84 -6.53
N ARG A 293 -14.39 21.01 -5.99
CA ARG A 293 -14.29 22.26 -6.75
C ARG A 293 -13.20 22.20 -7.83
N TRP A 294 -12.06 21.58 -7.53
CA TRP A 294 -11.00 21.41 -8.51
C TRP A 294 -11.42 20.46 -9.64
N LEU A 295 -12.11 19.35 -9.31
CA LEU A 295 -12.65 18.42 -10.31
C LEU A 295 -13.64 19.13 -11.22
N GLU A 296 -14.61 19.84 -10.67
CA GLU A 296 -15.69 20.46 -11.43
C GLU A 296 -15.22 21.65 -12.28
N ASN A 297 -14.39 22.53 -11.69
CA ASN A 297 -14.05 23.78 -12.35
C ASN A 297 -12.77 23.73 -13.18
N LYS A 298 -11.88 22.75 -12.93
CA LYS A 298 -10.61 22.63 -13.64
C LYS A 298 -10.45 21.31 -14.37
N TYR A 299 -10.52 20.18 -13.66
CA TYR A 299 -10.18 18.88 -14.25
C TYR A 299 -11.19 18.45 -15.31
N HIS A 300 -12.50 18.53 -15.03
CA HIS A 300 -13.55 18.13 -15.97
C HIS A 300 -13.71 19.10 -17.14
N GLN A 301 -13.27 20.35 -16.99
CA GLN A 301 -13.37 21.38 -18.03
C GLN A 301 -12.10 21.52 -18.88
N ARG A 302 -11.01 20.86 -18.48
CA ARG A 302 -9.76 20.88 -19.22
C ARG A 302 -9.79 19.84 -20.33
N GLU A 303 -9.24 20.16 -21.50
CA GLU A 303 -9.03 19.22 -22.59
C GLU A 303 -7.98 18.16 -22.20
N HIS A 304 -8.30 16.89 -22.40
CA HIS A 304 -7.42 15.76 -22.15
C HIS A 304 -6.93 15.18 -23.48
N THR A 305 -5.61 15.09 -23.65
CA THR A 305 -4.97 14.58 -24.86
C THR A 305 -5.45 13.19 -25.28
N GLY A 306 -5.74 12.33 -24.30
CA GLY A 306 -6.18 10.95 -24.54
C GLY A 306 -7.60 10.82 -25.13
N ILE A 307 -8.46 11.81 -24.89
CA ILE A 307 -9.84 11.84 -25.40
C ILE A 307 -10.10 13.00 -26.36
N ARG A 308 -9.12 13.92 -26.51
CA ARG A 308 -9.14 15.09 -27.40
C ARG A 308 -10.35 16.01 -27.18
N THR A 309 -10.84 16.08 -25.97
CA THR A 309 -11.95 16.92 -25.52
C THR A 309 -11.93 17.01 -23.99
N THR A 310 -12.88 17.73 -23.41
CA THR A 310 -13.06 17.76 -21.95
C THR A 310 -13.79 16.51 -21.44
N PRO A 311 -13.52 16.02 -20.24
CA PRO A 311 -14.27 14.92 -19.63
C PRO A 311 -15.78 15.15 -19.62
N GLU A 312 -16.22 16.37 -19.35
CA GLU A 312 -17.63 16.73 -19.34
C GLU A 312 -18.28 16.57 -20.72
N ASN A 313 -17.65 17.14 -21.75
CA ASN A 313 -18.16 17.03 -23.12
C ASN A 313 -18.11 15.57 -23.61
N LYS A 314 -17.09 14.81 -23.22
CA LYS A 314 -16.98 13.42 -23.62
C LYS A 314 -18.08 12.56 -23.00
N ALA A 315 -18.43 12.79 -21.73
CA ALA A 315 -19.54 12.11 -21.09
C ALA A 315 -20.88 12.47 -21.78
N ALA A 316 -21.09 13.75 -22.08
CA ALA A 316 -22.30 14.22 -22.77
C ALA A 316 -22.44 13.67 -24.20
N GLN A 317 -21.35 13.29 -24.86
CA GLN A 317 -21.37 12.64 -26.19
C GLN A 317 -21.83 11.17 -26.13
N SER A 318 -21.95 10.58 -24.95
CA SER A 318 -22.42 9.20 -24.82
C SER A 318 -23.90 9.10 -25.18
N THR A 319 -24.22 8.18 -26.08
CA THR A 319 -25.60 7.90 -26.52
C THR A 319 -26.20 6.68 -25.80
N ALA A 320 -25.43 6.04 -24.92
CA ALA A 320 -25.90 4.88 -24.17
C ALA A 320 -26.94 5.29 -23.13
N LEU A 321 -27.93 4.44 -22.93
CA LEU A 321 -28.90 4.60 -21.86
C LEU A 321 -28.23 4.40 -20.50
N ILE A 322 -28.23 5.42 -19.70
CA ILE A 322 -27.71 5.37 -18.34
C ILE A 322 -28.78 4.80 -17.42
N ARG A 323 -28.44 3.75 -16.67
CA ARG A 323 -29.32 3.20 -15.64
C ARG A 323 -29.30 4.11 -14.42
N MET A 324 -30.40 4.80 -14.16
CA MET A 324 -30.56 5.59 -12.95
C MET A 324 -31.16 4.74 -11.84
N LEU A 325 -30.86 5.11 -10.60
CA LEU A 325 -31.50 4.51 -9.43
C LEU A 325 -32.92 5.06 -9.24
N GLU A 326 -33.88 4.18 -9.02
CA GLU A 326 -35.25 4.58 -8.71
C GLU A 326 -35.37 5.02 -7.24
N ASP A 327 -34.62 4.40 -6.35
CA ASP A 327 -34.66 4.68 -4.91
C ASP A 327 -33.23 4.70 -4.35
N GLU A 328 -32.75 5.89 -3.98
CA GLU A 328 -31.44 6.08 -3.35
C GLU A 328 -31.35 5.42 -1.97
N ARG A 329 -32.46 5.35 -1.23
CA ARG A 329 -32.50 4.72 0.09
C ARG A 329 -32.28 3.20 -0.01
N ALA A 330 -32.78 2.57 -1.06
CA ALA A 330 -32.53 1.16 -1.32
C ALA A 330 -31.01 0.92 -1.57
N LEU A 331 -30.34 1.83 -2.29
CA LEU A 331 -28.88 1.79 -2.44
C LEU A 331 -28.17 1.96 -1.10
N ASP A 332 -28.59 2.90 -0.27
CA ASP A 332 -28.02 3.11 1.05
C ASP A 332 -28.09 1.83 1.88
N ILE A 333 -29.22 1.18 1.91
CA ILE A 333 -29.41 -0.11 2.60
C ILE A 333 -28.51 -1.19 2.00
N LEU A 334 -28.36 -1.24 0.67
CA LEU A 334 -27.48 -2.21 0.00
C LEU A 334 -26.01 -2.02 0.33
N LEU A 335 -25.56 -0.79 0.54
CA LEU A 335 -24.18 -0.44 0.86
C LEU A 335 -23.85 -0.49 2.36
N LEU A 336 -24.85 -0.71 3.23
CA LEU A 336 -24.61 -0.88 4.67
C LEU A 336 -23.74 -2.11 4.97
N PRO A 337 -22.90 -2.06 6.02
CA PRO A 337 -22.17 -3.21 6.49
C PRO A 337 -23.08 -4.40 6.72
N CYS A 338 -22.74 -5.52 6.11
CA CYS A 338 -23.53 -6.73 6.12
C CYS A 338 -22.85 -7.79 7.00
N GLY A 339 -23.63 -8.48 7.83
CA GLY A 339 -23.16 -9.61 8.61
C GLY A 339 -24.16 -10.76 8.61
N ALA A 340 -23.70 -12.01 8.48
CA ALA A 340 -24.57 -13.16 8.63
C ALA A 340 -24.80 -13.43 10.14
N ARG A 341 -26.06 -13.63 10.54
CA ARG A 341 -26.45 -13.94 11.92
C ARG A 341 -27.49 -15.06 11.92
N THR A 342 -27.58 -15.77 13.03
CA THR A 342 -28.64 -16.75 13.24
C THR A 342 -29.76 -16.12 14.08
N VAL A 343 -30.97 -16.26 13.64
CA VAL A 343 -32.13 -15.80 14.41
C VAL A 343 -32.32 -16.70 15.62
N GLN A 344 -32.19 -16.16 16.81
CA GLN A 344 -32.39 -16.86 18.07
C GLN A 344 -33.84 -16.69 18.55
N SER A 345 -34.23 -17.44 19.59
CA SER A 345 -35.58 -17.32 20.19
C SER A 345 -35.85 -15.93 20.78
N TYR A 346 -34.78 -15.19 21.13
CA TYR A 346 -34.88 -13.82 21.66
C TYR A 346 -34.68 -12.73 20.58
N GLY A 347 -34.56 -13.10 19.32
CA GLY A 347 -34.23 -12.20 18.21
C GLY A 347 -32.82 -12.37 17.66
N ILE A 348 -32.24 -11.30 17.14
CA ILE A 348 -30.89 -11.28 16.55
C ILE A 348 -29.98 -10.45 17.45
N GLY A 349 -28.86 -11.05 17.90
CA GLY A 349 -27.75 -10.32 18.53
C GLY A 349 -26.84 -9.72 17.46
N TYR A 350 -26.64 -8.40 17.48
CA TYR A 350 -25.72 -7.73 16.57
C TYR A 350 -25.02 -6.57 17.31
N GLU A 351 -23.69 -6.60 17.35
CA GLU A 351 -22.86 -5.58 18.01
C GLU A 351 -23.33 -5.18 19.44
N SER A 352 -23.73 -6.16 20.24
CA SER A 352 -24.28 -6.01 21.60
C SER A 352 -25.71 -5.47 21.67
N GLY A 353 -26.39 -5.23 20.55
CA GLY A 353 -27.83 -4.96 20.49
C GLY A 353 -28.61 -6.25 20.37
N LYS A 354 -29.88 -6.22 20.82
CA LYS A 354 -30.86 -7.32 20.72
C LYS A 354 -32.05 -6.88 19.89
N TYR A 355 -32.00 -7.21 18.62
CA TYR A 355 -33.02 -6.77 17.66
C TYR A 355 -34.16 -7.80 17.57
N GLN A 356 -35.36 -7.32 17.68
CA GLN A 356 -36.57 -8.13 17.67
C GLN A 356 -37.52 -7.76 16.54
N SER A 357 -38.24 -8.74 16.02
CA SER A 357 -39.33 -8.54 15.06
C SER A 357 -40.32 -9.70 15.19
N PRO A 358 -41.64 -9.43 15.12
CA PRO A 358 -42.65 -10.48 15.09
C PRO A 358 -42.50 -11.45 13.93
N LEU A 359 -41.90 -10.99 12.82
CA LEU A 359 -41.65 -11.80 11.61
C LEU A 359 -40.58 -12.86 11.78
N PHE A 360 -39.85 -12.85 12.88
CA PHE A 360 -38.86 -13.90 13.18
C PHE A 360 -39.44 -15.26 13.52
N ALA A 361 -40.73 -15.35 13.79
CA ALA A 361 -41.38 -16.62 14.18
C ALA A 361 -41.08 -17.78 13.20
N GLY A 362 -41.04 -17.51 11.89
CA GLY A 362 -40.68 -18.52 10.88
C GLY A 362 -39.18 -18.67 10.59
N TRP A 363 -38.33 -17.90 11.26
CA TRP A 363 -36.91 -17.81 10.96
C TRP A 363 -35.99 -18.26 12.10
N VAL A 364 -36.52 -18.58 13.27
CA VAL A 364 -35.76 -19.05 14.42
C VAL A 364 -34.92 -20.28 14.02
N GLY A 365 -33.62 -20.22 14.32
CA GLY A 365 -32.62 -21.24 13.95
C GLY A 365 -32.04 -21.12 12.53
N LYS A 366 -32.56 -20.21 11.68
CA LYS A 366 -32.07 -19.99 10.32
C LYS A 366 -31.04 -18.86 10.29
N ARG A 367 -30.08 -18.95 9.37
CA ARG A 367 -29.13 -17.87 9.07
C ARG A 367 -29.78 -16.81 8.19
N VAL A 368 -29.52 -15.56 8.50
CA VAL A 368 -30.00 -14.38 7.80
C VAL A 368 -28.87 -13.37 7.65
N ASN A 369 -28.93 -12.55 6.62
CA ASN A 369 -28.03 -11.41 6.45
C ASN A 369 -28.66 -10.19 7.11
N VAL A 370 -27.86 -9.45 7.88
CA VAL A 370 -28.34 -8.28 8.61
C VAL A 370 -27.55 -7.03 8.25
N ARG A 371 -28.19 -5.87 8.25
CA ARG A 371 -27.58 -4.58 7.99
C ARG A 371 -28.14 -3.56 8.96
N ARG A 372 -27.25 -2.84 9.65
CA ARG A 372 -27.68 -1.81 10.59
C ARG A 372 -27.82 -0.47 9.89
N ASP A 373 -28.89 0.25 10.21
CA ASP A 373 -29.12 1.59 9.71
C ASP A 373 -28.01 2.55 10.17
N ILE A 374 -27.63 3.52 9.32
CA ILE A 374 -26.58 4.51 9.62
C ILE A 374 -27.10 5.56 10.59
N ASP A 375 -28.32 6.02 10.36
CA ASP A 375 -28.92 7.13 11.08
C ASP A 375 -29.55 6.67 12.40
N ASN A 376 -29.98 5.39 12.47
CA ASN A 376 -30.56 4.81 13.65
C ASN A 376 -29.98 3.44 13.97
N ALA A 377 -29.08 3.39 14.93
CA ALA A 377 -28.44 2.15 15.37
C ALA A 377 -29.42 1.11 15.95
N GLY A 378 -30.62 1.52 16.34
CA GLY A 378 -31.68 0.64 16.83
C GLY A 378 -32.46 -0.08 15.72
N LEU A 379 -32.20 0.20 14.45
CA LEU A 379 -32.83 -0.44 13.31
C LEU A 379 -31.90 -1.41 12.61
N LEU A 380 -32.36 -2.63 12.36
CA LEU A 380 -31.65 -3.68 11.66
C LEU A 380 -32.50 -4.21 10.50
N TYR A 381 -32.01 -4.04 9.29
CA TYR A 381 -32.64 -4.61 8.10
C TYR A 381 -32.19 -6.07 7.94
N VAL A 382 -33.14 -6.97 7.83
CA VAL A 382 -32.92 -8.42 7.80
C VAL A 382 -33.32 -8.98 6.44
N PHE A 383 -32.37 -9.74 5.87
CA PHE A 383 -32.51 -10.39 4.56
C PHE A 383 -32.31 -11.89 4.69
N ASP A 384 -32.87 -12.68 3.82
CA ASP A 384 -32.54 -14.09 3.70
C ASP A 384 -31.17 -14.30 3.08
N MET A 385 -30.70 -15.54 2.96
CA MET A 385 -29.42 -15.87 2.34
C MET A 385 -29.41 -15.67 0.82
N GLN A 386 -30.59 -15.46 0.21
CA GLN A 386 -30.79 -15.08 -1.20
C GLN A 386 -30.98 -13.56 -1.36
N HIS A 387 -30.79 -12.80 -0.28
CA HIS A 387 -30.86 -11.34 -0.23
C HIS A 387 -32.25 -10.73 -0.42
N ASN A 388 -33.29 -11.52 -0.30
CA ASN A 388 -34.62 -10.99 -0.24
C ASN A 388 -34.88 -10.37 1.13
N PHE A 389 -35.52 -9.19 1.15
CA PHE A 389 -35.86 -8.50 2.39
C PHE A 389 -36.91 -9.29 3.18
N ILE A 390 -36.63 -9.52 4.45
CA ILE A 390 -37.57 -10.20 5.37
C ILE A 390 -38.32 -9.19 6.21
N CYS A 391 -37.59 -8.34 6.95
CA CYS A 391 -38.21 -7.37 7.86
C CYS A 391 -37.18 -6.35 8.36
N THR A 392 -37.68 -5.32 9.01
CA THR A 392 -36.92 -4.46 9.90
C THR A 392 -37.07 -4.96 11.33
N ALA A 393 -35.95 -5.19 12.03
CA ALA A 393 -35.94 -5.53 13.44
C ALA A 393 -35.47 -4.33 14.27
N VAL A 394 -36.01 -4.19 15.47
CA VAL A 394 -35.79 -3.01 16.32
C VAL A 394 -35.16 -3.43 17.64
N ASP A 395 -34.20 -2.66 18.10
CA ASP A 395 -33.72 -2.68 19.48
C ASP A 395 -34.11 -1.36 20.15
N GLU A 396 -35.11 -1.42 21.01
CA GLU A 396 -35.69 -0.25 21.70
C GLU A 396 -34.68 0.45 22.62
N SER A 397 -33.63 -0.26 23.10
CA SER A 397 -32.66 0.28 24.04
C SER A 397 -31.67 1.27 23.38
N ILE A 398 -31.49 1.20 22.05
CA ILE A 398 -30.59 2.04 21.28
C ILE A 398 -31.29 2.69 20.09
N ASN A 399 -32.63 2.62 20.05
CA ASN A 399 -33.42 3.28 19.03
C ASN A 399 -33.21 4.80 19.07
N GLU A 400 -33.18 5.44 17.90
CA GLU A 400 -32.92 6.88 17.69
C GLU A 400 -31.44 7.33 17.86
N MET A 401 -30.53 6.45 18.25
CA MET A 401 -29.10 6.76 18.26
C MET A 401 -28.47 6.44 16.90
N SER A 402 -27.74 7.37 16.31
CA SER A 402 -27.05 7.10 15.04
C SER A 402 -25.96 6.05 15.19
N SER A 403 -25.71 5.27 14.15
CA SER A 403 -24.65 4.25 14.14
C SER A 403 -23.24 4.81 14.42
N PRO A 404 -22.83 5.96 13.88
CA PRO A 404 -21.54 6.58 14.23
C PRO A 404 -21.43 6.97 15.70
N GLU A 405 -22.48 7.53 16.30
CA GLU A 405 -22.52 7.91 17.71
C GLU A 405 -22.42 6.68 18.62
N TYR A 406 -23.14 5.61 18.29
CA TYR A 406 -23.06 4.34 19.01
C TYR A 406 -21.65 3.75 18.96
N VAL A 407 -21.02 3.70 17.78
CA VAL A 407 -19.63 3.20 17.63
C VAL A 407 -18.64 4.09 18.39
N LYS A 408 -18.84 5.42 18.36
CA LYS A 408 -18.00 6.37 19.11
C LYS A 408 -18.12 6.13 20.61
N ALA A 409 -19.33 6.05 21.14
CA ALA A 409 -19.58 5.81 22.56
C ALA A 409 -18.90 4.50 23.05
N ARG A 410 -18.98 3.42 22.26
CA ARG A 410 -18.29 2.15 22.57
C ARG A 410 -16.77 2.26 22.53
N LYS A 411 -16.21 3.01 21.58
CA LYS A 411 -14.76 3.27 21.54
C LYS A 411 -14.30 4.04 22.77
N ASP A 412 -15.04 5.07 23.14
CA ASP A 412 -14.74 5.89 24.32
C ASP A 412 -14.82 5.05 25.60
N GLN A 413 -15.80 4.17 25.72
CA GLN A 413 -15.91 3.21 26.82
C GLN A 413 -14.69 2.27 26.91
N LYS A 414 -14.22 1.74 25.76
CA LYS A 414 -13.00 0.90 25.71
C LYS A 414 -11.75 1.68 26.09
N ILE A 415 -11.63 2.94 25.71
CA ILE A 415 -10.51 3.81 26.11
C ILE A 415 -10.53 4.01 27.63
N ILE A 416 -11.66 4.39 28.20
CA ILE A 416 -11.84 4.58 29.64
C ILE A 416 -11.49 3.27 30.41
N LEU A 417 -11.94 2.13 29.89
CA LEU A 417 -11.62 0.84 30.50
C LEU A 417 -10.12 0.55 30.48
N ARG A 418 -9.45 0.79 29.34
CA ARG A 418 -7.99 0.63 29.24
C ARG A 418 -7.24 1.55 30.20
N GLU A 419 -7.65 2.80 30.31
CA GLU A 419 -7.06 3.75 31.27
C GLU A 419 -7.22 3.25 32.71
N LYS A 420 -8.41 2.77 33.07
CA LYS A 420 -8.64 2.17 34.42
C LYS A 420 -7.79 0.93 34.64
N VAL A 421 -7.70 0.01 33.68
CA VAL A 421 -6.86 -1.19 33.78
C VAL A 421 -5.38 -0.82 33.88
N ASN A 422 -4.92 0.14 33.08
CA ASN A 422 -3.54 0.61 33.16
C ASN A 422 -3.24 1.30 34.48
N ALA A 423 -4.17 2.08 35.03
CA ALA A 423 -4.02 2.67 36.38
C ALA A 423 -3.89 1.60 37.47
N ILE A 424 -4.63 0.50 37.40
CA ILE A 424 -4.49 -0.64 38.31
C ILE A 424 -3.15 -1.35 38.08
N ALA A 425 -2.73 -1.54 36.83
CA ALA A 425 -1.46 -2.20 36.53
C ALA A 425 -0.23 -1.41 37.01
N VAL A 426 -0.32 -0.08 37.07
CA VAL A 426 0.73 0.77 37.66
C VAL A 426 0.81 0.61 39.17
N LEU A 427 -0.30 0.27 39.84
CA LEU A 427 -0.38 0.11 41.29
C LEU A 427 -0.04 -1.30 41.80
N THR A 428 -0.05 -2.31 40.91
CA THR A 428 0.17 -3.72 41.27
C THR A 428 1.42 -4.28 40.64
N GLU A 429 2.46 -4.54 41.45
CA GLU A 429 3.53 -5.43 41.02
C GLU A 429 2.95 -6.81 40.73
N SER A 430 3.36 -7.44 39.60
CA SER A 430 2.94 -8.81 39.33
C SER A 430 3.36 -9.75 40.45
N PRO A 431 2.63 -10.84 40.74
CA PRO A 431 3.02 -11.81 41.71
C PRO A 431 4.45 -12.33 41.56
N MET A 432 4.91 -12.43 40.31
CA MET A 432 6.25 -12.89 39.95
C MET A 432 7.32 -11.83 40.27
N GLU A 433 7.05 -10.55 40.01
CA GLU A 433 7.95 -9.44 40.39
C GLU A 433 8.08 -9.32 41.93
N ARG A 434 6.99 -9.52 42.66
CA ARG A 434 7.04 -9.61 44.15
C ARG A 434 7.90 -10.76 44.65
N GLN A 435 7.82 -11.94 44.00
CA GLN A 435 8.65 -13.08 44.34
C GLN A 435 10.13 -12.84 44.03
N LEU A 436 10.42 -12.25 42.83
CA LEU A 436 11.77 -11.89 42.44
C LEU A 436 12.38 -10.81 43.33
N ARG A 437 11.59 -9.83 43.78
CA ARG A 437 12.04 -8.82 44.75
C ARG A 437 12.35 -9.44 46.12
N LYS A 438 11.52 -10.35 46.61
CA LYS A 438 11.77 -11.09 47.87
C LYS A 438 13.01 -11.97 47.76
N ALA A 439 13.22 -12.66 46.65
CA ALA A 439 14.36 -13.53 46.40
C ALA A 439 15.70 -12.77 46.29
N LYS A 440 15.69 -11.52 45.81
CA LYS A 440 16.89 -10.68 45.64
C LYS A 440 17.18 -9.74 46.80
N GLY A 441 16.61 -9.98 48.00
CA GLY A 441 16.97 -9.25 49.23
C GLY A 441 16.75 -7.75 49.15
N GLY A 442 15.70 -7.28 48.51
CA GLY A 442 15.30 -5.87 48.53
C GLY A 442 16.12 -4.91 47.66
N LYS A 443 17.03 -5.37 46.83
CA LYS A 443 17.71 -4.50 45.85
C LYS A 443 16.70 -4.03 44.80
N LYS A 444 16.50 -2.73 44.73
CA LYS A 444 15.62 -2.03 43.77
C LYS A 444 15.95 -2.47 42.37
N LEU A 445 15.10 -3.27 41.73
CA LEU A 445 15.15 -3.53 40.31
C LEU A 445 14.87 -2.20 39.62
N ILE A 446 15.86 -1.68 38.94
CA ILE A 446 15.71 -0.53 38.07
C ILE A 446 14.64 -0.92 37.05
N SER A 447 13.59 -0.14 36.99
CA SER A 447 12.41 -0.35 36.18
C SER A 447 12.76 -0.78 34.75
N LEU A 448 12.48 -2.03 34.43
CA LEU A 448 12.36 -2.48 33.04
C LEU A 448 11.04 -1.93 32.42
N ASN A 449 10.89 -0.60 32.49
CA ASN A 449 9.82 0.11 31.81
C ASN A 449 10.25 0.40 30.38
N ARG A 450 10.33 -0.63 29.56
CA ARG A 450 10.25 -0.60 28.09
C ARG A 450 10.31 -2.03 27.57
N THR A 451 9.22 -2.74 27.70
CA THR A 451 9.04 -3.98 26.97
C THR A 451 8.58 -3.65 25.56
N THR A 452 9.51 -3.59 24.65
CA THR A 452 9.23 -3.77 23.24
C THR A 452 8.86 -5.23 22.99
N VAL A 453 8.13 -5.52 21.93
CA VAL A 453 7.66 -6.85 21.50
C VAL A 453 8.75 -7.94 21.46
N HIS A 454 10.03 -7.57 21.53
CA HIS A 454 11.17 -8.48 21.62
C HIS A 454 11.35 -9.19 22.98
N SER A 455 10.70 -8.72 24.06
CA SER A 455 10.85 -9.34 25.37
C SER A 455 9.96 -10.58 25.56
N THR A 456 8.85 -10.68 24.88
CA THR A 456 7.96 -11.84 24.89
C THR A 456 8.67 -13.06 24.29
N ARG A 457 9.33 -12.87 23.14
CA ARG A 457 10.04 -13.95 22.46
C ARG A 457 11.24 -14.48 23.28
N ALA A 458 11.99 -13.61 23.92
CA ALA A 458 13.10 -14.00 24.80
C ALA A 458 12.62 -14.73 26.07
N LEU A 459 11.42 -14.42 26.56
CA LEU A 459 10.80 -15.13 27.68
C LEU A 459 10.29 -16.52 27.28
N GLU A 460 9.72 -16.67 26.11
CA GLU A 460 9.31 -17.95 25.54
C GLU A 460 10.52 -18.85 25.24
N GLU A 461 11.60 -18.30 24.70
CA GLU A 461 12.84 -19.03 24.46
C GLU A 461 13.49 -19.48 25.78
N ALA A 462 13.48 -18.65 26.83
CA ALA A 462 13.97 -18.98 28.14
C ALA A 462 13.09 -20.04 28.88
N GLN A 463 11.77 -19.98 28.69
CA GLN A 463 10.85 -21.01 29.21
C GLN A 463 11.03 -22.34 28.48
N ASN A 464 11.17 -22.35 27.17
CA ASN A 464 11.42 -23.56 26.41
C ASN A 464 12.77 -24.21 26.77
N ALA A 465 13.82 -23.41 26.90
CA ALA A 465 15.12 -23.88 27.38
C ALA A 465 15.10 -24.43 28.80
N ALA A 466 14.22 -23.91 29.68
CA ALA A 466 14.05 -24.41 31.04
C ALA A 466 13.25 -25.74 31.07
N LEU A 467 12.31 -25.93 30.18
CA LEU A 467 11.54 -27.16 30.01
C LEU A 467 12.39 -28.29 29.42
N GLU A 468 13.23 -27.99 28.42
CA GLU A 468 14.17 -28.93 27.83
C GLU A 468 15.18 -29.46 28.85
N ARG A 469 15.68 -28.58 29.74
CA ARG A 469 16.57 -28.99 30.86
C ARG A 469 15.91 -29.92 31.85
N LYS A 470 14.59 -29.95 31.93
CA LYS A 470 13.81 -30.85 32.79
C LYS A 470 13.32 -32.11 32.10
N GLY A 471 13.72 -32.34 30.84
CA GLY A 471 13.30 -33.50 30.04
C GLY A 471 11.82 -33.52 29.69
N ILE A 472 11.13 -32.40 29.81
CA ILE A 472 9.72 -32.25 29.45
C ILE A 472 9.68 -31.69 28.03
N GLN A 473 9.20 -32.50 27.07
CA GLN A 473 8.94 -31.96 25.70
C GLN A 473 7.90 -30.84 25.80
N SER A 474 8.30 -29.65 25.39
CA SER A 474 7.37 -28.53 25.31
C SER A 474 6.29 -28.87 24.27
N PRO A 475 5.01 -28.61 24.56
CA PRO A 475 3.98 -28.70 23.54
C PRO A 475 4.39 -27.75 22.40
N ARG A 476 4.60 -28.28 21.19
CA ARG A 476 4.82 -27.46 20.01
C ARG A 476 3.55 -26.66 19.74
N TYR A 477 3.54 -25.41 20.16
CA TYR A 477 2.56 -24.47 19.64
C TYR A 477 2.90 -24.26 18.17
N LYS A 478 1.99 -24.64 17.29
CA LYS A 478 2.09 -24.26 15.87
C LYS A 478 2.10 -22.76 15.79
N THR A 479 3.06 -22.20 15.09
CA THR A 479 3.07 -20.76 14.79
C THR A 479 1.79 -20.43 14.02
N VAL A 480 1.32 -19.18 14.13
CA VAL A 480 0.13 -18.69 13.40
C VAL A 480 0.24 -19.01 11.89
N ALA A 481 1.45 -19.01 11.34
CA ALA A 481 1.72 -19.42 9.96
C ALA A 481 1.49 -20.92 9.70
N GLU A 482 1.75 -21.79 10.67
CA GLU A 482 1.49 -23.23 10.56
C GLU A 482 0.01 -23.58 10.78
N GLN A 483 -0.71 -22.77 11.54
CA GLN A 483 -2.16 -22.86 11.71
C GLN A 483 -2.91 -22.39 10.46
N MET A 484 -2.37 -21.42 9.72
CA MET A 484 -2.97 -20.95 8.46
C MET A 484 -2.77 -21.90 7.28
N ASN A 485 -1.80 -22.84 7.34
CA ASN A 485 -1.54 -23.84 6.29
C ASN A 485 -2.25 -25.19 6.52
N GLY A 486 -2.85 -25.41 7.68
CA GLY A 486 -3.67 -26.57 7.95
C GLY A 486 -5.13 -26.26 7.64
N GLY A 487 -5.63 -26.72 6.50
CA GLY A 487 -6.91 -26.45 5.87
C GLY A 487 -8.18 -26.60 6.72
N GLU A 488 -8.25 -25.96 7.87
CA GLU A 488 -9.48 -25.71 8.58
C GLU A 488 -9.96 -24.29 8.24
N SER A 489 -11.16 -24.21 7.68
CA SER A 489 -11.83 -22.99 7.29
C SER A 489 -11.85 -22.01 8.47
N PHE A 490 -11.21 -20.85 8.27
CA PHE A 490 -11.35 -19.70 9.14
C PHE A 490 -12.84 -19.36 9.31
N ASP A 491 -13.33 -19.41 10.53
CA ASP A 491 -14.69 -18.97 10.85
C ASP A 491 -14.75 -17.44 10.74
N PRO A 492 -15.40 -16.87 9.71
CA PRO A 492 -15.45 -15.44 9.51
C PRO A 492 -16.30 -14.71 10.58
N ASP A 493 -16.96 -15.45 11.49
CA ASP A 493 -17.78 -14.89 12.55
C ASP A 493 -17.01 -14.63 13.85
N PHE A 494 -15.68 -14.87 13.87
CA PHE A 494 -14.86 -14.55 15.05
C PHE A 494 -14.60 -13.05 15.08
N ASP A 495 -15.38 -12.33 15.86
CA ASP A 495 -15.18 -10.91 16.13
C ASP A 495 -14.04 -10.71 17.12
N ASP A 496 -12.84 -10.43 16.61
CA ASP A 496 -11.63 -10.06 17.39
C ASP A 496 -11.84 -8.79 18.25
N SER A 497 -13.00 -8.18 18.17
CA SER A 497 -13.36 -6.96 18.91
C SER A 497 -14.00 -7.19 20.26
N ASP A 498 -14.38 -8.43 20.61
CA ASP A 498 -15.00 -8.73 21.91
C ASP A 498 -13.96 -9.22 22.96
N PRO A 499 -13.60 -8.36 23.95
CA PRO A 499 -12.66 -8.74 25.01
C PRO A 499 -13.18 -9.82 25.95
N LEU A 500 -14.50 -10.12 25.95
CA LEU A 500 -15.07 -11.17 26.80
C LEU A 500 -14.90 -12.54 26.18
N ALA A 501 -14.97 -12.67 24.85
CA ALA A 501 -14.69 -13.93 24.16
C ALA A 501 -13.23 -14.38 24.34
N PHE A 502 -12.29 -13.43 24.47
CA PHE A 502 -10.89 -13.72 24.76
C PHE A 502 -10.69 -14.25 26.20
N MET A 503 -11.50 -13.79 27.15
CA MET A 503 -11.39 -14.21 28.58
C MET A 503 -12.02 -15.59 28.82
N GLU A 504 -13.03 -16.01 28.07
CA GLU A 504 -13.63 -17.33 28.17
C GLU A 504 -12.71 -18.44 27.63
N ASN A 505 -11.92 -18.13 26.58
CA ASN A 505 -10.93 -19.07 26.05
C ASN A 505 -9.68 -19.25 26.95
N LEU A 506 -9.41 -18.32 27.85
CA LEU A 506 -8.32 -18.44 28.83
C LEU A 506 -8.67 -19.38 30.03
N ASN A 507 -9.93 -19.70 30.23
CA ASN A 507 -10.37 -20.62 31.33
C ASN A 507 -10.28 -22.11 30.97
N ILE A 508 -9.89 -22.48 29.74
CA ILE A 508 -9.73 -23.88 29.33
C ILE A 508 -8.36 -24.48 29.70
N VAL A 509 -7.44 -23.71 30.26
CA VAL A 509 -6.08 -24.17 30.60
C VAL A 509 -5.90 -24.58 32.07
N ASN A 510 -6.97 -24.66 32.85
CA ASN A 510 -6.93 -25.19 34.21
C ASN A 510 -7.82 -26.44 34.38
N ARG A 511 -7.51 -27.49 33.61
CA ARG A 511 -7.82 -28.88 33.97
C ARG A 511 -6.67 -29.80 33.59
#